data_349b2d0914c3da8ec03b202fea4dd142
#
_entry.id   349b2d0914c3da8ec03b202fea4dd142
#
_cell.length_a   1.000
_cell.length_b   1.000
_cell.length_c   1.000
_cell.angle_alpha   90.00
_cell.angle_beta   90.00
_cell.angle_gamma   90.00
#
_symmetry.space_group_name_H-M   'P 1'
#
loop_
_entity.id
_entity.type
_entity.pdbx_description
1 polymer ?
#
loop_
_entity_poly.entity_id
_entity_poly.type
_entity_poly.pdbx_seq_one_letter_code
_entity_poly.pdbx_strand_id
1 'polypeptide(L)'
;MKKDLWKSFSSVLAVAATVVMAVFAHSYAQSLEESMRRAAGAYERKDFALALSLWKPLAEQGNAEARTLLGAMYWQGEGVPRDHKEAARLYLLAAEQGYARAQYDIGFMYGFGEGIPPQDDGQAYKWIGLAIAGFTVKNEDRREQAIKDRATVASRLSKEQLAEAEIAIKAWKPKQ
;
A
#
# COMPACT_ATOMS: atom_id res chain seq x y z
N MET A 1 12.23 48.83 21.59
CA MET A 1 13.23 47.98 22.21
C MET A 1 12.66 46.66 22.78
N LYS A 2 11.69 46.63 23.71
CA LYS A 2 11.14 45.37 24.26
C LYS A 2 10.31 44.54 23.26
N LYS A 3 9.60 45.15 22.31
CA LYS A 3 8.77 44.44 21.29
C LYS A 3 9.62 43.72 20.23
N ASP A 4 10.79 44.21 19.95
CA ASP A 4 11.67 43.64 18.91
C ASP A 4 12.47 42.45 19.46
N LEU A 5 12.82 42.47 20.72
CA LEU A 5 13.40 41.33 21.44
C LEU A 5 12.42 40.13 21.50
N TRP A 6 11.14 40.39 21.76
CA TRP A 6 10.12 39.32 21.79
C TRP A 6 9.90 38.65 20.43
N LYS A 7 9.89 39.41 19.34
CA LYS A 7 9.81 38.89 17.98
C LYS A 7 11.02 38.03 17.61
N SER A 8 12.22 38.45 18.01
CA SER A 8 13.44 37.69 17.78
C SER A 8 13.47 36.39 18.58
N PHE A 9 13.02 36.39 19.83
CA PHE A 9 12.89 35.19 20.66
C PHE A 9 11.85 34.19 20.08
N SER A 10 10.72 34.67 19.60
CA SER A 10 9.68 33.87 18.99
C SER A 10 10.17 33.18 17.69
N SER A 11 10.95 33.90 16.88
CA SER A 11 11.50 33.31 15.64
C SER A 11 12.59 32.27 15.91
N VAL A 12 13.44 32.48 16.92
CA VAL A 12 14.48 31.49 17.30
C VAL A 12 13.84 30.21 17.87
N LEU A 13 12.80 30.35 18.70
CA LEU A 13 12.05 29.19 19.22
C LEU A 13 11.33 28.42 18.09
N ALA A 14 10.75 29.11 17.12
CA ALA A 14 10.10 28.47 15.98
C ALA A 14 11.12 27.71 15.14
N VAL A 15 12.29 28.28 14.86
CA VAL A 15 13.36 27.59 14.12
C VAL A 15 13.89 26.36 14.89
N ALA A 16 14.10 26.51 16.21
CA ALA A 16 14.54 25.40 17.04
C ALA A 16 13.51 24.26 17.05
N ALA A 17 12.22 24.57 17.16
CA ALA A 17 11.15 23.57 17.10
C ALA A 17 11.09 22.85 15.75
N THR A 18 11.25 23.56 14.64
CA THR A 18 11.29 22.93 13.30
C THR A 18 12.50 22.02 13.11
N VAL A 19 13.67 22.42 13.60
CA VAL A 19 14.88 21.56 13.54
C VAL A 19 14.71 20.30 14.39
N VAL A 20 14.18 20.42 15.60
CA VAL A 20 13.91 19.28 16.48
C VAL A 20 12.91 18.31 15.81
N MET A 21 11.81 18.81 15.27
CA MET A 21 10.83 17.98 14.55
C MET A 21 11.44 17.31 13.33
N ALA A 22 12.29 18.01 12.58
CA ALA A 22 12.98 17.40 11.42
C ALA A 22 13.93 16.28 11.84
N VAL A 23 14.66 16.42 12.94
CA VAL A 23 15.55 15.38 13.48
C VAL A 23 14.74 14.16 13.95
N PHE A 24 13.63 14.38 14.66
CA PHE A 24 12.75 13.28 15.06
C PHE A 24 12.12 12.55 13.85
N ALA A 25 11.64 13.30 12.84
CA ALA A 25 11.09 12.72 11.63
C ALA A 25 12.14 11.89 10.86
N HIS A 26 13.37 12.39 10.76
CA HIS A 26 14.48 11.68 10.14
C HIS A 26 14.84 10.39 10.89
N SER A 27 14.97 10.46 12.21
CA SER A 27 15.26 9.29 13.06
C SER A 27 14.14 8.24 12.97
N TYR A 28 12.87 8.69 12.95
CA TYR A 28 11.73 7.80 12.77
C TYR A 28 11.74 7.12 11.40
N ALA A 29 12.01 7.86 10.32
CA ALA A 29 12.11 7.31 8.97
C ALA A 29 13.21 6.25 8.86
N GLN A 30 14.39 6.50 9.45
CA GLN A 30 15.48 5.53 9.49
C GLN A 30 15.11 4.26 10.27
N SER A 31 14.43 4.39 11.41
CA SER A 31 13.99 3.24 12.22
C SER A 31 12.93 2.41 11.50
N LEU A 32 12.04 3.06 10.74
CA LEU A 32 11.04 2.40 9.90
C LEU A 32 11.70 1.60 8.78
N GLU A 33 12.62 2.23 8.03
CA GLU A 33 13.35 1.57 6.93
C GLU A 33 14.15 0.36 7.44
N GLU A 34 14.85 0.50 8.56
CA GLU A 34 15.58 -0.59 9.18
C GLU A 34 14.65 -1.74 9.60
N SER A 35 13.51 -1.44 10.19
CA SER A 35 12.51 -2.45 10.59
C SER A 35 11.94 -3.18 9.37
N MET A 36 11.62 -2.45 8.30
CA MET A 36 11.15 -3.03 7.03
C MET A 36 12.21 -3.93 6.41
N ARG A 37 13.46 -3.49 6.36
CA ARG A 37 14.58 -4.28 5.83
C ARG A 37 14.83 -5.56 6.64
N ARG A 38 14.81 -5.47 7.97
CA ARG A 38 14.97 -6.64 8.85
C ARG A 38 13.84 -7.65 8.66
N ALA A 39 12.62 -7.18 8.56
CA ALA A 39 11.46 -8.04 8.33
C ALA A 39 11.53 -8.74 6.96
N ALA A 40 11.91 -8.03 5.90
CA ALA A 40 12.12 -8.61 4.58
C ALA A 40 13.21 -9.69 4.59
N GLY A 41 14.36 -9.42 5.22
CA GLY A 41 15.41 -10.41 5.37
C GLY A 41 15.01 -11.61 6.23
N ALA A 42 14.15 -11.43 7.24
CA ALA A 42 13.57 -12.54 8.01
C ALA A 42 12.66 -13.40 7.12
N TYR A 43 11.78 -12.77 6.35
CA TYR A 43 10.88 -13.46 5.42
C TYR A 43 11.64 -14.28 4.37
N GLU A 44 12.69 -13.72 3.77
CA GLU A 44 13.56 -14.44 2.80
C GLU A 44 14.21 -15.69 3.40
N ARG A 45 14.57 -15.64 4.68
CA ARG A 45 15.10 -16.80 5.43
C ARG A 45 14.02 -17.73 5.96
N LYS A 46 12.75 -17.48 5.62
CA LYS A 46 11.56 -18.21 6.12
C LYS A 46 11.35 -18.12 7.64
N ASP A 47 11.96 -17.13 8.29
CA ASP A 47 11.66 -16.77 9.66
C ASP A 47 10.39 -15.91 9.71
N PHE A 48 9.28 -16.56 9.40
CA PHE A 48 7.97 -15.91 9.30
C PHE A 48 7.50 -15.31 10.63
N ALA A 49 7.91 -15.92 11.76
CA ALA A 49 7.57 -15.40 13.09
C ALA A 49 8.22 -14.03 13.33
N LEU A 50 9.49 -13.89 13.00
CA LEU A 50 10.19 -12.62 13.11
C LEU A 50 9.64 -11.59 12.10
N ALA A 51 9.41 -11.98 10.83
CA ALA A 51 8.83 -11.09 9.83
C ALA A 51 7.47 -10.55 10.28
N LEU A 52 6.59 -11.43 10.77
CA LEU A 52 5.27 -11.07 11.31
C LEU A 52 5.39 -10.09 12.48
N SER A 53 6.29 -10.37 13.43
CA SER A 53 6.47 -9.52 14.63
C SER A 53 6.93 -8.10 14.29
N LEU A 54 7.65 -7.93 13.16
CA LEU A 54 8.15 -6.64 12.69
C LEU A 54 7.14 -5.92 11.79
N TRP A 55 6.48 -6.62 10.84
CA TRP A 55 5.52 -5.97 9.93
C TRP A 55 4.19 -5.63 10.59
N LYS A 56 3.71 -6.44 11.53
CA LYS A 56 2.40 -6.22 12.16
C LYS A 56 2.24 -4.84 12.80
N PRO A 57 3.15 -4.37 13.68
CA PRO A 57 3.03 -3.03 14.26
C PRO A 57 3.13 -1.92 13.21
N LEU A 58 3.91 -2.10 12.14
CA LEU A 58 3.99 -1.13 11.06
C LEU A 58 2.70 -1.06 10.23
N ALA A 59 2.08 -2.21 9.96
CA ALA A 59 0.80 -2.31 9.28
C ALA A 59 -0.33 -1.66 10.10
N GLU A 60 -0.33 -1.86 11.41
CA GLU A 60 -1.27 -1.23 12.36
C GLU A 60 -1.10 0.30 12.40
N GLN A 61 0.13 0.81 12.29
CA GLN A 61 0.45 2.24 12.17
C GLN A 61 0.10 2.83 10.79
N GLY A 62 -0.38 2.02 9.86
CA GLY A 62 -0.83 2.49 8.56
C GLY A 62 0.18 2.36 7.42
N ASN A 63 1.36 1.79 7.64
CA ASN A 63 2.33 1.61 6.56
C ASN A 63 1.77 0.70 5.46
N ALA A 64 1.60 1.24 4.24
CA ALA A 64 0.96 0.54 3.13
C ALA A 64 1.78 -0.67 2.64
N GLU A 65 3.09 -0.57 2.63
CA GLU A 65 3.97 -1.68 2.26
C GLU A 65 3.89 -2.81 3.27
N ALA A 66 3.96 -2.51 4.57
CA ALA A 66 3.82 -3.52 5.63
C ALA A 66 2.46 -4.20 5.60
N ARG A 67 1.36 -3.45 5.35
CA ARG A 67 0.02 -4.03 5.13
C ARG A 67 0.01 -5.00 3.96
N THR A 68 0.65 -4.63 2.85
CA THR A 68 0.70 -5.49 1.66
C THR A 68 1.48 -6.77 1.92
N LEU A 69 2.62 -6.67 2.59
CA LEU A 69 3.45 -7.84 2.91
C LEU A 69 2.77 -8.76 3.94
N LEU A 70 2.13 -8.18 4.95
CA LEU A 70 1.33 -8.94 5.91
C LEU A 70 0.11 -9.59 5.24
N GLY A 71 -0.54 -8.90 4.31
CA GLY A 71 -1.61 -9.46 3.48
C GLY A 71 -1.15 -10.68 2.68
N ALA A 72 0.05 -10.63 2.10
CA ALA A 72 0.65 -11.76 1.40
C ALA A 72 0.91 -12.96 2.32
N MET A 73 1.34 -12.72 3.58
CA MET A 73 1.49 -13.79 4.57
C MET A 73 0.15 -14.48 4.87
N TYR A 74 -0.92 -13.72 5.07
CA TYR A 74 -2.27 -14.29 5.25
C TYR A 74 -2.78 -15.02 4.00
N TRP A 75 -2.48 -14.48 2.81
CA TRP A 75 -2.86 -15.11 1.54
C TRP A 75 -2.21 -16.48 1.37
N GLN A 76 -0.92 -16.59 1.67
CA GLN A 76 -0.14 -17.82 1.51
C GLN A 76 -0.25 -18.75 2.70
N GLY A 77 -0.60 -18.26 3.88
CA GLY A 77 -0.58 -19.00 5.14
C GLY A 77 0.84 -19.16 5.69
N GLU A 78 1.70 -18.16 5.47
CA GLU A 78 3.10 -18.17 5.91
C GLU A 78 3.24 -17.50 7.27
N GLY A 79 3.57 -18.30 8.29
CA GLY A 79 3.69 -17.84 9.68
C GLY A 79 2.37 -17.55 10.38
N VAL A 80 1.26 -17.60 9.65
CA VAL A 80 -0.12 -17.42 10.12
C VAL A 80 -1.03 -18.42 9.41
N PRO A 81 -2.18 -18.81 9.98
CA PRO A 81 -3.19 -19.55 9.23
C PRO A 81 -3.62 -18.77 8.01
N ARG A 82 -3.82 -19.48 6.88
CA ARG A 82 -4.32 -18.85 5.66
C ARG A 82 -5.67 -18.19 5.90
N ASP A 83 -5.76 -16.91 5.59
CA ASP A 83 -6.98 -16.12 5.68
C ASP A 83 -7.07 -15.10 4.54
N HIS A 84 -7.79 -15.49 3.48
CA HIS A 84 -7.96 -14.64 2.31
C HIS A 84 -8.80 -13.38 2.60
N LYS A 85 -9.69 -13.43 3.61
CA LYS A 85 -10.49 -12.24 3.99
C LYS A 85 -9.62 -11.20 4.67
N GLU A 86 -8.74 -11.64 5.57
CA GLU A 86 -7.79 -10.73 6.23
C GLU A 86 -6.76 -10.20 5.22
N ALA A 87 -6.27 -11.05 4.29
CA ALA A 87 -5.42 -10.59 3.19
C ALA A 87 -6.09 -9.49 2.37
N ALA A 88 -7.35 -9.70 1.94
CA ALA A 88 -8.13 -8.73 1.19
C ALA A 88 -8.32 -7.41 1.95
N ARG A 89 -8.62 -7.48 3.25
CA ARG A 89 -8.76 -6.30 4.10
C ARG A 89 -7.48 -5.48 4.14
N LEU A 90 -6.33 -6.14 4.33
CA LEU A 90 -5.03 -5.50 4.38
C LEU A 90 -4.63 -4.89 3.02
N TYR A 91 -4.84 -5.64 1.92
CA TYR A 91 -4.60 -5.13 0.57
C TYR A 91 -5.47 -3.92 0.25
N LEU A 92 -6.77 -3.97 0.60
CA LEU A 92 -7.68 -2.84 0.34
C LEU A 92 -7.23 -1.58 1.08
N LEU A 93 -6.86 -1.69 2.36
CA LEU A 93 -6.35 -0.56 3.15
C LEU A 93 -5.08 0.06 2.55
N ALA A 94 -4.18 -0.76 1.99
CA ALA A 94 -2.98 -0.27 1.33
C ALA A 94 -3.27 0.29 -0.07
N ALA A 95 -4.18 -0.35 -0.82
CA ALA A 95 -4.61 0.08 -2.14
C ALA A 95 -5.30 1.45 -2.11
N GLU A 96 -6.12 1.70 -1.10
CA GLU A 96 -6.77 2.98 -0.87
C GLU A 96 -5.78 4.13 -0.60
N GLN A 97 -4.59 3.84 -0.11
CA GLN A 97 -3.48 4.80 0.02
C GLN A 97 -2.70 5.01 -1.28
N GLY A 98 -3.01 4.28 -2.34
CA GLY A 98 -2.32 4.38 -3.63
C GLY A 98 -1.13 3.44 -3.80
N TYR A 99 -0.94 2.46 -2.93
CA TYR A 99 0.16 1.51 -3.04
C TYR A 99 -0.09 0.54 -4.21
N ALA A 100 0.64 0.72 -5.31
CA ALA A 100 0.38 0.05 -6.59
C ALA A 100 0.36 -1.48 -6.49
N ARG A 101 1.27 -2.08 -5.70
CA ARG A 101 1.28 -3.53 -5.48
C ARG A 101 -0.02 -4.01 -4.84
N ALA A 102 -0.48 -3.32 -3.79
CA ALA A 102 -1.73 -3.68 -3.12
C ALA A 102 -2.96 -3.47 -4.02
N GLN A 103 -2.93 -2.42 -4.87
CA GLN A 103 -3.97 -2.19 -5.87
C GLN A 103 -4.04 -3.35 -6.87
N TYR A 104 -2.89 -3.88 -7.30
CA TYR A 104 -2.85 -5.07 -8.15
C TYR A 104 -3.38 -6.31 -7.41
N ASP A 105 -2.87 -6.57 -6.18
CA ASP A 105 -3.22 -7.76 -5.41
C ASP A 105 -4.73 -7.79 -5.09
N ILE A 106 -5.34 -6.68 -4.68
CA ILE A 106 -6.79 -6.60 -4.44
C ILE A 106 -7.60 -6.69 -5.75
N GLY A 107 -7.11 -6.09 -6.83
CA GLY A 107 -7.73 -6.18 -8.15
C GLY A 107 -7.74 -7.63 -8.67
N PHE A 108 -6.65 -8.36 -8.47
CA PHE A 108 -6.55 -9.77 -8.77
C PHE A 108 -7.59 -10.59 -7.99
N MET A 109 -7.71 -10.35 -6.68
CA MET A 109 -8.71 -11.04 -5.86
C MET A 109 -10.14 -10.80 -6.35
N TYR A 110 -10.51 -9.58 -6.73
CA TYR A 110 -11.81 -9.28 -7.32
C TYR A 110 -12.04 -9.99 -8.65
N GLY A 111 -11.04 -10.03 -9.53
CA GLY A 111 -11.18 -10.56 -10.89
C GLY A 111 -11.15 -12.09 -10.97
N PHE A 112 -10.52 -12.74 -10.02
CA PHE A 112 -10.34 -14.19 -10.02
C PHE A 112 -11.10 -14.88 -8.88
N GLY A 113 -11.85 -14.11 -8.08
CA GLY A 113 -12.79 -14.65 -7.07
C GLY A 113 -12.12 -15.31 -5.87
N GLU A 114 -10.85 -15.04 -5.63
CA GLU A 114 -10.11 -15.66 -4.54
C GLU A 114 -10.28 -14.87 -3.23
N GLY A 115 -11.09 -15.39 -2.32
CA GLY A 115 -11.23 -14.88 -0.95
C GLY A 115 -12.15 -13.68 -0.76
N ILE A 116 -12.67 -13.08 -1.85
CA ILE A 116 -13.70 -12.04 -1.81
C ILE A 116 -14.86 -12.47 -2.69
N PRO A 117 -15.94 -12.99 -2.15
CA PRO A 117 -17.18 -13.16 -2.90
C PRO A 117 -18.03 -11.87 -2.85
N PRO A 118 -18.74 -11.54 -3.93
CA PRO A 118 -18.66 -12.16 -5.25
C PRO A 118 -17.51 -11.60 -6.11
N GLN A 119 -17.11 -12.38 -7.14
CA GLN A 119 -16.23 -11.86 -8.21
C GLN A 119 -16.82 -10.57 -8.78
N ASP A 120 -16.00 -9.54 -8.90
CA ASP A 120 -16.39 -8.21 -9.42
C ASP A 120 -15.35 -7.73 -10.44
N ASP A 121 -15.64 -7.98 -11.72
CA ASP A 121 -14.76 -7.60 -12.81
C ASP A 121 -14.63 -6.07 -12.98
N GLY A 122 -15.63 -5.29 -12.57
CA GLY A 122 -15.55 -3.82 -12.57
C GLY A 122 -14.54 -3.30 -11.55
N GLN A 123 -14.60 -3.82 -10.31
CA GLN A 123 -13.61 -3.50 -9.30
C GLN A 123 -12.22 -4.02 -9.69
N ALA A 124 -12.12 -5.23 -10.24
CA ALA A 124 -10.85 -5.78 -10.72
C ALA A 124 -10.22 -4.87 -11.77
N TYR A 125 -10.98 -4.49 -12.80
CA TYR A 125 -10.51 -3.59 -13.86
C TYR A 125 -10.02 -2.26 -13.31
N LYS A 126 -10.79 -1.66 -12.39
CA LYS A 126 -10.44 -0.41 -11.72
C LYS A 126 -9.12 -0.52 -10.96
N TRP A 127 -9.02 -1.48 -10.05
CA TRP A 127 -7.86 -1.59 -9.17
C TRP A 127 -6.58 -1.97 -9.92
N ILE A 128 -6.66 -2.90 -10.90
CA ILE A 128 -5.54 -3.24 -11.76
C ILE A 128 -5.14 -2.04 -12.63
N GLY A 129 -6.11 -1.25 -13.12
CA GLY A 129 -5.85 -0.03 -13.87
C GLY A 129 -5.08 1.03 -13.08
N LEU A 130 -5.44 1.23 -11.82
CA LEU A 130 -4.72 2.12 -10.91
C LEU A 130 -3.29 1.61 -10.62
N ALA A 131 -3.13 0.31 -10.42
CA ALA A 131 -1.83 -0.31 -10.21
C ALA A 131 -0.88 -0.10 -11.39
N ILE A 132 -1.36 -0.27 -12.62
CA ILE A 132 -0.58 -0.04 -13.86
C ILE A 132 -0.02 1.40 -13.90
N ALA A 133 -0.82 2.37 -13.50
CA ALA A 133 -0.41 3.77 -13.44
C ALA A 133 0.62 4.05 -12.32
N GLY A 134 0.55 3.29 -11.22
CA GLY A 134 1.43 3.45 -10.05
C GLY A 134 2.74 2.65 -10.11
N PHE A 135 2.86 1.66 -11.01
CA PHE A 135 4.10 0.91 -11.16
C PHE A 135 5.19 1.75 -11.83
N THR A 136 6.40 1.65 -11.30
CA THR A 136 7.59 2.32 -11.81
C THR A 136 8.43 1.36 -12.67
N VAL A 137 9.50 1.87 -13.31
CA VAL A 137 10.48 1.04 -14.06
C VAL A 137 11.06 -0.11 -13.25
N LYS A 138 11.13 0.01 -11.91
CA LYS A 138 11.59 -1.10 -11.05
C LYS A 138 10.62 -2.27 -10.96
N ASN A 139 9.38 -2.08 -11.41
CA ASN A 139 8.29 -3.06 -11.36
C ASN A 139 7.74 -3.37 -12.75
N GLU A 140 8.56 -3.26 -13.82
CA GLU A 140 8.10 -3.41 -15.20
C GLU A 140 7.46 -4.79 -15.44
N ASP A 141 8.08 -5.87 -14.97
CA ASP A 141 7.52 -7.22 -15.09
C ASP A 141 6.10 -7.32 -14.49
N ARG A 142 5.90 -6.70 -13.31
CA ARG A 142 4.57 -6.65 -12.66
C ARG A 142 3.59 -5.80 -13.43
N ARG A 143 4.06 -4.70 -14.01
CA ARG A 143 3.26 -3.81 -14.84
C ARG A 143 2.79 -4.53 -16.09
N GLU A 144 3.67 -5.27 -16.77
CA GLU A 144 3.31 -6.09 -17.93
C GLU A 144 2.28 -7.17 -17.57
N GLN A 145 2.46 -7.87 -16.45
CA GLN A 145 1.48 -8.85 -15.99
C GLN A 145 0.13 -8.18 -15.70
N ALA A 146 0.12 -7.06 -15.00
CA ALA A 146 -1.10 -6.30 -14.72
C ALA A 146 -1.85 -5.86 -15.98
N ILE A 147 -1.12 -5.48 -17.05
CA ILE A 147 -1.72 -5.15 -18.35
C ILE A 147 -2.44 -6.37 -18.96
N LYS A 148 -1.82 -7.56 -18.90
CA LYS A 148 -2.41 -8.81 -19.41
C LYS A 148 -3.67 -9.19 -18.62
N ASP A 149 -3.59 -9.11 -17.31
CA ASP A 149 -4.70 -9.43 -16.42
C ASP A 149 -5.87 -8.47 -16.59
N ARG A 150 -5.58 -7.16 -16.72
CA ARG A 150 -6.60 -6.15 -17.01
C ARG A 150 -7.29 -6.41 -18.34
N ALA A 151 -6.55 -6.83 -19.37
CA ALA A 151 -7.14 -7.19 -20.68
C ALA A 151 -8.05 -8.43 -20.55
N THR A 152 -7.66 -9.42 -19.75
CA THR A 152 -8.47 -10.59 -19.47
C THR A 152 -9.77 -10.21 -18.76
N VAL A 153 -9.70 -9.38 -17.73
CA VAL A 153 -10.88 -8.85 -17.03
C VAL A 153 -11.77 -8.03 -17.97
N ALA A 154 -11.17 -7.16 -18.79
CA ALA A 154 -11.91 -6.34 -19.76
C ALA A 154 -12.73 -7.16 -20.75
N SER A 155 -12.25 -8.33 -21.15
CA SER A 155 -12.97 -9.23 -22.09
C SER A 155 -14.29 -9.77 -21.53
N ARG A 156 -14.49 -9.70 -20.22
CA ARG A 156 -15.70 -10.16 -19.51
C ARG A 156 -16.70 -9.04 -19.23
N LEU A 157 -16.30 -7.78 -19.42
CA LEU A 157 -17.12 -6.60 -19.15
C LEU A 157 -17.89 -6.14 -20.38
N SER A 158 -19.11 -5.62 -20.17
CA SER A 158 -19.83 -4.89 -21.22
C SER A 158 -19.17 -3.53 -21.50
N LYS A 159 -19.55 -2.88 -22.61
CA LYS A 159 -19.07 -1.53 -22.92
C LYS A 159 -19.45 -0.50 -21.86
N GLU A 160 -20.63 -0.65 -21.28
CA GLU A 160 -21.16 0.20 -20.22
C GLU A 160 -20.34 0.02 -18.94
N GLN A 161 -20.10 -1.23 -18.53
CA GLN A 161 -19.28 -1.56 -17.34
C GLN A 161 -17.83 -1.07 -17.49
N LEU A 162 -17.25 -1.20 -18.70
CA LEU A 162 -15.92 -0.65 -18.99
C LEU A 162 -15.91 0.87 -18.83
N ALA A 163 -16.92 1.58 -19.38
CA ALA A 163 -17.01 3.01 -19.25
C ALA A 163 -17.15 3.47 -17.79
N GLU A 164 -17.97 2.78 -16.99
CA GLU A 164 -18.11 3.04 -15.56
C GLU A 164 -16.79 2.84 -14.81
N ALA A 165 -16.07 1.76 -15.09
CA ALA A 165 -14.78 1.47 -14.46
C ALA A 165 -13.71 2.52 -14.85
N GLU A 166 -13.68 2.97 -16.11
CA GLU A 166 -12.77 4.06 -16.54
C GLU A 166 -13.09 5.39 -15.85
N ILE A 167 -14.38 5.71 -15.65
CA ILE A 167 -14.78 6.89 -14.88
C ILE A 167 -14.30 6.76 -13.43
N ALA A 168 -14.46 5.58 -12.82
CA ALA A 168 -14.03 5.32 -11.46
C ALA A 168 -12.50 5.45 -11.29
N ILE A 169 -11.70 5.01 -12.30
CA ILE A 169 -10.24 5.19 -12.30
C ILE A 169 -9.88 6.67 -12.34
N LYS A 170 -10.50 7.45 -13.24
CA LYS A 170 -10.22 8.90 -13.39
C LYS A 170 -10.63 9.72 -12.17
N ALA A 171 -11.70 9.33 -11.50
CA ALA A 171 -12.21 10.01 -10.31
C ALA A 171 -11.48 9.61 -9.02
N TRP A 172 -10.72 8.53 -9.04
CA TRP A 172 -10.09 7.99 -7.85
C TRP A 172 -8.98 8.89 -7.32
N LYS A 173 -8.92 9.00 -5.98
CA LYS A 173 -7.84 9.70 -5.25
C LYS A 173 -7.43 8.85 -4.04
N PRO A 174 -6.14 8.82 -3.68
CA PRO A 174 -5.68 8.11 -2.50
C PRO A 174 -6.31 8.71 -1.23
N LYS A 175 -6.66 7.84 -0.29
CA LYS A 175 -7.07 8.24 1.06
C LYS A 175 -5.82 8.58 1.88
N GLN A 176 -5.87 9.70 2.58
CA GLN A 176 -4.82 10.11 3.52
C GLN A 176 -4.98 9.38 4.85
#